data_aa3ade52a8b7957f3b61bf2e2a09af23
#
_entry.id   aa3ade52a8b7957f3b61bf2e2a09af23
#
_cell.length_a   1.000
_cell.length_b   1.000
_cell.length_c   1.000
_cell.angle_alpha   90.00
_cell.angle_beta   90.00
_cell.angle_gamma   90.00
#
_symmetry.space_group_name_H-M   'P 1'
#
loop_
_entity.id
_entity.type
_entity.pdbx_description
1 polymer ?
#
loop_
_entity_poly.entity_id
_entity_poly.type
_entity_poly.pdbx_seq_one_letter_code
_entity_poly.pdbx_strand_id
1 'polypeptide(L)'
;MLDVHIDDFFSDTAVILLSGLQNFPAPQILFIEDICGPDDTDEFGLHSPRHLAALGAIQWLRDEDYVRFGVIDRQESVDDFVLTSKSFSRLIKVLRDSGESVFREITAARTEGDSIRLRQLMTDCIINEL
;
A
#
# COMPACT_ATOMS: atom_id res chain seq x y z
N MET A 1 -5.87 -4.06 20.13
CA MET A 1 -6.31 -4.43 18.80
C MET A 1 -6.32 -3.24 17.88
N LEU A 2 -6.61 -2.04 18.36
CA LEU A 2 -6.56 -0.83 17.53
C LEU A 2 -5.16 -0.61 16.94
N ASP A 3 -4.11 -0.78 17.75
CA ASP A 3 -2.73 -0.55 17.28
C ASP A 3 -2.31 -1.52 16.19
N VAL A 4 -2.71 -2.79 16.30
CA VAL A 4 -2.42 -3.80 15.28
C VAL A 4 -3.09 -3.44 13.96
N HIS A 5 -4.35 -3.00 14.03
CA HIS A 5 -5.10 -2.59 12.83
C HIS A 5 -4.43 -1.38 12.14
N ILE A 6 -3.99 -0.41 12.90
CA ILE A 6 -3.31 0.77 12.35
C ILE A 6 -1.97 0.39 11.73
N ASP A 7 -1.18 -0.47 12.39
CA ASP A 7 0.09 -0.93 11.83
C ASP A 7 -0.13 -1.73 10.55
N ASP A 8 -1.16 -2.56 10.49
CA ASP A 8 -1.52 -3.30 9.27
C ASP A 8 -1.87 -2.34 8.13
N PHE A 9 -2.62 -1.28 8.44
CA PHE A 9 -2.97 -0.26 7.45
C PHE A 9 -1.72 0.37 6.83
N PHE A 10 -0.76 0.79 7.65
CA PHE A 10 0.47 1.40 7.14
C PHE A 10 1.30 0.39 6.35
N SER A 11 1.39 -0.84 6.81
CA SER A 11 2.10 -1.89 6.08
C SER A 11 1.44 -2.16 4.73
N ASP A 12 0.12 -2.29 4.69
CA ASP A 12 -0.61 -2.58 3.46
C ASP A 12 -0.48 -1.44 2.45
N THR A 13 -0.67 -0.21 2.90
CA THR A 13 -0.56 0.95 2.00
C THR A 13 0.86 1.09 1.45
N ALA A 14 1.88 0.80 2.26
CA ALA A 14 3.27 0.80 1.80
C ALA A 14 3.48 -0.26 0.71
N VAL A 15 3.03 -1.49 0.92
CA VAL A 15 3.17 -2.56 -0.08
C VAL A 15 2.47 -2.19 -1.38
N ILE A 16 1.25 -1.67 -1.28
CA ILE A 16 0.46 -1.29 -2.46
C ILE A 16 1.20 -0.22 -3.27
N LEU A 17 1.68 0.82 -2.62
CA LEU A 17 2.38 1.91 -3.30
C LEU A 17 3.71 1.45 -3.91
N LEU A 18 4.47 0.64 -3.19
CA LEU A 18 5.73 0.10 -3.71
C LEU A 18 5.48 -0.84 -4.90
N SER A 19 4.41 -1.63 -4.86
CA SER A 19 4.04 -2.50 -5.98
C SER A 19 3.71 -1.69 -7.23
N GLY A 20 2.99 -0.58 -7.06
CA GLY A 20 2.66 0.31 -8.18
C GLY A 20 3.88 0.99 -8.78
N LEU A 21 4.90 1.25 -7.96
CA LEU A 21 6.11 1.91 -8.42
C LEU A 21 6.92 1.01 -9.36
N GLN A 22 6.93 -0.31 -9.14
CA GLN A 22 7.73 -1.26 -9.92
C GLN A 22 7.44 -1.21 -11.42
N ASN A 23 6.19 -1.05 -11.80
CA ASN A 23 5.78 -1.07 -13.22
C ASN A 23 5.31 0.30 -13.72
N PHE A 24 5.40 1.31 -12.88
CA PHE A 24 4.94 2.65 -13.25
C PHE A 24 5.62 3.11 -14.55
N PRO A 25 4.88 3.68 -15.52
CA PRO A 25 3.47 4.02 -15.48
C PRO A 25 2.53 2.96 -16.09
N ALA A 26 3.02 1.76 -16.35
CA ALA A 26 2.20 0.71 -16.96
C ALA A 26 1.19 0.15 -15.95
N PRO A 27 -0.08 0.00 -16.34
CA PRO A 27 -1.06 -0.64 -15.46
C PRO A 27 -0.73 -2.12 -15.25
N GLN A 28 -1.15 -2.65 -14.12
CA GLN A 28 -0.93 -4.05 -13.77
C GLN A 28 -2.12 -4.61 -13.01
N ILE A 29 -2.16 -5.92 -12.84
CA ILE A 29 -3.11 -6.58 -11.94
C ILE A 29 -2.43 -6.69 -10.59
N LEU A 30 -3.14 -6.26 -9.53
CA LEU A 30 -2.65 -6.39 -8.17
C LEU A 30 -3.54 -7.36 -7.41
N PHE A 31 -2.94 -8.40 -6.84
CA PHE A 31 -3.66 -9.39 -6.04
C PHE A 31 -3.61 -9.00 -4.57
N ILE A 32 -4.77 -9.12 -3.89
CA ILE A 32 -4.87 -8.75 -2.48
C ILE A 32 -3.95 -9.62 -1.62
N GLU A 33 -3.81 -10.91 -1.96
CA GLU A 33 -2.91 -11.80 -1.24
C GLU A 33 -1.44 -11.40 -1.33
N ASP A 34 -1.06 -10.67 -2.37
CA ASP A 34 0.31 -10.12 -2.46
C ASP A 34 0.54 -8.98 -1.48
N ILE A 35 -0.53 -8.39 -0.96
CA ILE A 35 -0.44 -7.31 0.03
C ILE A 35 -0.37 -7.89 1.44
N CYS A 36 -1.30 -8.76 1.79
CA CYS A 36 -1.50 -9.21 3.17
C CYS A 36 -1.13 -10.67 3.43
N GLY A 37 -0.74 -11.40 2.39
CA GLY A 37 -0.44 -12.82 2.50
C GLY A 37 -1.63 -13.71 2.16
N PRO A 38 -1.42 -15.04 2.13
CA PRO A 38 -2.47 -15.99 1.80
C PRO A 38 -3.66 -15.86 2.73
N ASP A 39 -4.85 -16.09 2.18
CA ASP A 39 -6.09 -15.99 2.93
C ASP A 39 -6.75 -17.35 3.04
N ASP A 40 -7.22 -17.69 4.25
CA ASP A 40 -8.00 -18.88 4.50
C ASP A 40 -9.48 -18.50 4.51
N THR A 41 -10.14 -18.70 3.37
CA THR A 41 -11.58 -18.48 3.31
C THR A 41 -12.31 -19.48 4.20
N ASP A 42 -13.48 -19.08 4.72
CA ASP A 42 -14.28 -19.97 5.54
C ASP A 42 -15.04 -21.00 4.66
N GLU A 43 -15.88 -21.81 5.29
CA GLU A 43 -16.65 -22.86 4.60
C GLU A 43 -17.64 -22.29 3.56
N PHE A 44 -17.94 -21.00 3.65
CA PHE A 44 -18.82 -20.32 2.69
C PHE A 44 -18.05 -19.53 1.64
N GLY A 45 -16.72 -19.64 1.62
CA GLY A 45 -15.86 -18.91 0.70
C GLY A 45 -15.69 -17.44 1.05
N LEU A 46 -16.00 -17.03 2.28
CA LEU A 46 -15.84 -15.67 2.71
C LEU A 46 -14.40 -15.39 3.15
N HIS A 47 -13.87 -14.24 2.74
CA HIS A 47 -12.53 -13.82 3.07
C HIS A 47 -12.40 -13.41 4.54
N SER A 48 -11.18 -13.55 5.09
CA SER A 48 -10.89 -13.17 6.46
C SER A 48 -10.98 -11.65 6.66
N PRO A 49 -11.16 -11.19 7.91
CA PRO A 49 -11.09 -9.75 8.20
C PRO A 49 -9.76 -9.13 7.77
N ARG A 50 -8.65 -9.86 7.86
CA ARG A 50 -7.34 -9.38 7.44
C ARG A 50 -7.30 -9.09 5.94
N HIS A 51 -7.83 -10.01 5.14
CA HIS A 51 -7.93 -9.84 3.69
C HIS A 51 -8.79 -8.64 3.33
N LEU A 52 -9.96 -8.52 3.98
CA LEU A 52 -10.88 -7.41 3.73
C LEU A 52 -10.29 -6.07 4.16
N ALA A 53 -9.45 -6.05 5.19
CA ALA A 53 -8.75 -4.82 5.60
C ALA A 53 -7.75 -4.37 4.52
N ALA A 54 -7.02 -5.30 3.90
CA ALA A 54 -6.12 -4.97 2.80
C ALA A 54 -6.89 -4.47 1.57
N LEU A 55 -8.02 -5.07 1.25
CA LEU A 55 -8.91 -4.59 0.19
C LEU A 55 -9.38 -3.17 0.51
N GLY A 56 -9.76 -2.91 1.77
CA GLY A 56 -10.16 -1.58 2.22
C GLY A 56 -9.04 -0.56 2.06
N ALA A 57 -7.80 -0.97 2.32
CA ALA A 57 -6.64 -0.08 2.16
C ALA A 57 -6.47 0.38 0.71
N ILE A 58 -6.59 -0.53 -0.26
CA ILE A 58 -6.47 -0.15 -1.66
C ILE A 58 -7.64 0.72 -2.13
N GLN A 59 -8.84 0.48 -1.62
CA GLN A 59 -10.00 1.32 -1.91
C GLN A 59 -9.81 2.73 -1.34
N TRP A 60 -9.28 2.83 -0.12
CA TRP A 60 -8.97 4.12 0.49
C TRP A 60 -7.93 4.89 -0.33
N LEU A 61 -6.88 4.20 -0.78
CA LEU A 61 -5.85 4.84 -1.61
C LEU A 61 -6.45 5.37 -2.92
N ARG A 62 -7.40 4.65 -3.52
CA ARG A 62 -8.11 5.15 -4.71
C ARG A 62 -8.94 6.38 -4.38
N ASP A 63 -9.70 6.32 -3.30
CA ASP A 63 -10.61 7.41 -2.92
C ASP A 63 -9.84 8.68 -2.56
N GLU A 64 -8.61 8.54 -2.05
CA GLU A 64 -7.73 9.66 -1.72
C GLU A 64 -6.77 10.04 -2.86
N ASP A 65 -6.99 9.47 -4.05
CA ASP A 65 -6.26 9.81 -5.27
C ASP A 65 -4.77 9.43 -5.24
N TYR A 66 -4.42 8.36 -4.53
CA TYR A 66 -3.06 7.84 -4.56
C TYR A 66 -2.87 6.78 -5.64
N VAL A 67 -3.92 6.04 -5.96
CA VAL A 67 -3.90 5.01 -7.00
C VAL A 67 -5.15 5.10 -7.86
N ARG A 68 -5.09 4.46 -9.03
CA ARG A 68 -6.27 4.21 -9.87
C ARG A 68 -6.32 2.73 -10.18
N PHE A 69 -7.50 2.21 -10.37
CA PHE A 69 -7.70 0.86 -10.88
C PHE A 69 -9.11 0.75 -11.47
N GLY A 70 -9.32 -0.31 -12.23
CA GLY A 70 -10.61 -0.56 -12.88
C GLY A 70 -11.54 -1.37 -12.00
N VAL A 71 -11.61 -2.67 -12.25
CA VAL A 71 -12.59 -3.55 -11.60
C VAL A 71 -11.95 -4.33 -10.46
N ILE A 72 -12.71 -4.49 -9.36
CA ILE A 72 -12.37 -5.42 -8.30
C ILE A 72 -12.98 -6.77 -8.66
N ASP A 73 -12.14 -7.79 -8.84
CA ASP A 73 -12.58 -9.13 -9.20
C ASP A 73 -12.66 -10.02 -7.96
N ARG A 74 -13.88 -10.37 -7.57
CA ARG A 74 -14.19 -11.32 -6.48
C ARG A 74 -13.52 -10.94 -5.15
N GLN A 75 -13.22 -9.69 -4.91
CA GLN A 75 -12.47 -9.23 -3.73
C GLN A 75 -11.06 -9.82 -3.64
N GLU A 76 -10.53 -10.36 -4.74
CA GLU A 76 -9.22 -11.02 -4.76
C GLU A 76 -8.17 -10.22 -5.50
N SER A 77 -8.58 -9.41 -6.49
CA SER A 77 -7.64 -8.63 -7.29
C SER A 77 -8.28 -7.37 -7.83
N VAL A 78 -7.43 -6.44 -8.25
CA VAL A 78 -7.87 -5.25 -9.00
C VAL A 78 -7.09 -5.21 -10.31
N ASP A 79 -7.76 -4.81 -11.40
CA ASP A 79 -7.12 -4.66 -12.70
C ASP A 79 -6.76 -3.19 -12.95
N ASP A 80 -5.95 -2.97 -13.98
CA ASP A 80 -5.51 -1.63 -14.38
C ASP A 80 -4.98 -0.79 -13.22
N PHE A 81 -4.32 -1.45 -12.26
CA PHE A 81 -3.76 -0.78 -11.09
C PHE A 81 -2.54 0.04 -11.50
N VAL A 82 -2.55 1.33 -11.14
CA VAL A 82 -1.46 2.25 -11.43
C VAL A 82 -1.43 3.36 -10.40
N LEU A 83 -0.22 3.84 -10.07
CA LEU A 83 -0.07 5.01 -9.21
C LEU A 83 -0.54 6.27 -9.94
N THR A 84 -1.04 7.24 -9.16
CA THR A 84 -1.25 8.59 -9.66
C THR A 84 0.07 9.36 -9.66
N SER A 85 0.11 10.50 -10.33
CA SER A 85 1.28 11.40 -10.30
C SER A 85 1.59 11.85 -8.88
N LYS A 86 0.57 12.07 -8.08
CA LYS A 86 0.70 12.45 -6.67
C LYS A 86 1.54 11.44 -5.89
N SER A 87 1.19 10.16 -6.00
CA SER A 87 1.92 9.09 -5.31
C SER A 87 3.32 8.93 -5.86
N PHE A 88 3.44 8.92 -7.19
CA PHE A 88 4.73 8.75 -7.82
C PHE A 88 5.71 9.83 -7.36
N SER A 89 5.29 11.10 -7.43
CA SER A 89 6.18 12.22 -7.08
C SER A 89 6.59 12.19 -5.61
N ARG A 90 5.69 11.76 -4.72
CA ARG A 90 6.01 11.65 -3.30
C ARG A 90 6.96 10.52 -2.99
N LEU A 91 6.82 9.40 -3.70
CA LEU A 91 7.69 8.23 -3.48
C LEU A 91 9.11 8.44 -3.99
N ILE A 92 9.30 9.19 -5.07
CA ILE A 92 10.65 9.43 -5.62
C ILE A 92 11.35 10.63 -4.99
N LYS A 93 10.67 11.40 -4.15
CA LYS A 93 11.25 12.56 -3.48
C LYS A 93 12.44 12.13 -2.63
N VAL A 94 13.52 12.87 -2.72
CA VAL A 94 14.74 12.62 -1.93
C VAL A 94 14.65 13.39 -0.63
N LEU A 95 14.87 12.67 0.48
CA LEU A 95 14.87 13.26 1.82
C LEU A 95 16.22 13.91 2.10
N ARG A 96 16.19 15.12 2.68
CA ARG A 96 17.43 15.89 2.95
C ARG A 96 18.34 15.20 3.96
N ASP A 97 17.73 14.61 5.00
CA ASP A 97 18.50 14.06 6.12
C ASP A 97 19.30 12.84 5.71
N SER A 98 18.71 11.95 4.92
CA SER A 98 19.37 10.70 4.54
C SER A 98 19.99 10.73 3.15
N GLY A 99 19.52 11.62 2.28
CA GLY A 99 19.89 11.63 0.88
C GLY A 99 19.26 10.51 0.06
N GLU A 100 18.34 9.74 0.66
CA GLU A 100 17.66 8.65 0.01
C GLU A 100 16.23 9.04 -0.38
N SER A 101 15.70 8.36 -1.40
CA SER A 101 14.32 8.57 -1.80
C SER A 101 13.35 8.00 -0.76
N VAL A 102 12.14 8.56 -0.72
CA VAL A 102 11.09 8.11 0.20
C VAL A 102 10.82 6.62 0.03
N PHE A 103 10.73 6.11 -1.22
CA PHE A 103 10.43 4.69 -1.41
C PHE A 103 11.54 3.77 -0.89
N ARG A 104 12.80 4.20 -0.91
CA ARG A 104 13.91 3.41 -0.35
C ARG A 104 13.85 3.39 1.17
N GLU A 105 13.51 4.52 1.78
CA GLU A 105 13.34 4.58 3.24
C GLU A 105 12.16 3.72 3.70
N ILE A 106 11.05 3.74 2.95
CA ILE A 106 9.89 2.89 3.24
C ILE A 106 10.27 1.41 3.13
N THR A 107 10.99 1.04 2.08
CA THR A 107 11.44 -0.33 1.89
C THR A 107 12.36 -0.78 3.04
N ALA A 108 13.28 0.08 3.45
CA ALA A 108 14.19 -0.22 4.57
C ALA A 108 13.43 -0.42 5.88
N ALA A 109 12.48 0.47 6.19
CA ALA A 109 11.68 0.36 7.41
C ALA A 109 10.89 -0.95 7.44
N ARG A 110 10.32 -1.36 6.30
CA ARG A 110 9.60 -2.63 6.22
C ARG A 110 10.54 -3.82 6.39
N THR A 111 11.67 -3.81 5.73
CA THR A 111 12.66 -4.89 5.80
C THR A 111 13.17 -5.09 7.23
N GLU A 112 13.37 -3.99 7.96
CA GLU A 112 13.84 -4.01 9.33
C GLU A 112 12.74 -4.29 10.35
N GLY A 113 11.48 -4.31 9.93
CA GLY A 113 10.35 -4.48 10.83
C GLY A 113 10.12 -3.29 11.73
N ASP A 114 10.54 -2.10 11.31
CA ASP A 114 10.43 -0.88 12.11
C ASP A 114 9.08 -0.21 11.84
N SER A 115 8.05 -0.63 12.57
CA SER A 115 6.68 -0.14 12.38
C SER A 115 6.54 1.34 12.74
N ILE A 116 7.31 1.82 13.71
CA ILE A 116 7.28 3.22 14.12
C ILE A 116 7.83 4.10 12.99
N ARG A 117 8.98 3.72 12.43
CA ARG A 117 9.58 4.45 11.31
C ARG A 117 8.67 4.42 10.09
N LEU A 118 8.09 3.26 9.79
CA LEU A 118 7.17 3.13 8.65
C LEU A 118 5.97 4.08 8.80
N ARG A 119 5.38 4.11 10.00
CA ARG A 119 4.25 5.02 10.27
C ARG A 119 4.66 6.47 10.05
N GLN A 120 5.82 6.87 10.55
CA GLN A 120 6.31 8.24 10.39
C GLN A 120 6.50 8.60 8.93
N LEU A 121 7.14 7.71 8.16
CA LEU A 121 7.38 7.94 6.73
C LEU A 121 6.07 8.06 5.96
N MET A 122 5.14 7.15 6.18
CA MET A 122 3.85 7.17 5.49
C MET A 122 3.05 8.42 5.86
N THR A 123 3.04 8.78 7.13
CA THR A 123 2.30 9.95 7.60
C THR A 123 2.91 11.24 7.05
N ASP A 124 4.21 11.40 7.19
CA ASP A 124 4.87 12.68 6.86
C ASP A 124 5.13 12.86 5.37
N CYS A 125 5.48 11.77 4.68
CA CYS A 125 5.93 11.86 3.29
C CYS A 125 4.82 11.56 2.28
N ILE A 126 3.82 10.78 2.65
CA ILE A 126 2.74 10.38 1.74
C ILE A 126 1.44 11.11 2.08
N ILE A 127 0.93 10.92 3.31
CA ILE A 127 -0.40 11.41 3.68
C ILE A 127 -0.42 12.92 3.87
N ASN A 128 0.51 13.45 4.64
CA ASN A 128 0.55 14.89 4.99
C ASN A 128 1.45 15.73 4.09
N GLU A 129 2.01 15.15 3.04
CA GLU A 129 2.86 15.91 2.11
C GLU A 129 2.02 16.93 1.33
N LEU A 130 2.49 18.14 1.28
CA LEU A 130 1.81 19.24 0.57
C LEU A 130 2.39 19.47 -0.83
#